data_e280f8ea058d9dc874aa6aeb2498d8bb
#
_entry.id   e280f8ea058d9dc874aa6aeb2498d8bb
#
_cell.length_a   1.000
_cell.length_b   1.000
_cell.length_c   1.000
_cell.angle_alpha   90.00
_cell.angle_beta   90.00
_cell.angle_gamma   90.00
#
_symmetry.space_group_name_H-M   'P 1'
#
loop_
_entity.id
_entity.type
_entity.pdbx_description
1 polymer ?
#
loop_
_entity_poly.entity_id
_entity_poly.type
_entity_poly.pdbx_seq_one_letter_code
_entity_poly.pdbx_strand_id
1 'polypeptide(L)'
;MSLPDPTPPRKLSRLGLYGPIVALVLLVVGFSAAWFWARGEAETRMDAGVAQLKRAGYEISWKDRKISGYPFRVNINLTEANARHSSGWALEAPLVKGQAFMHAPTSWVIAAPEGLTFVRPSAGPVRVTGKLIRASLTRLTATPPNLSFEGVNLVFQPTAGAQPFALSSAERVEFHLRRAPSEVGAEAGVWLMVKNGKAQLSGLLGRVAGEKPVSIEWDGRISAIDAFRGADWPDAVRNWTTAGGRMSVKRGGLTAGDALVGVNSGNLGVGSDGRLTGVLDVSLRQAPRALGVMGASGALPLDRAVAATAVAEARTSGDLARATLNFEAGQTTLGPVALAPSPKVYDRR
;
A
#
# COMPACT_ATOMS: atom_id res chain seq x y z
N MET A 1 36.90 -86.93 10.31
CA MET A 1 35.98 -85.95 10.75
C MET A 1 36.75 -84.61 10.75
N SER A 2 36.72 -83.86 9.61
CA SER A 2 37.51 -82.64 9.42
C SER A 2 36.69 -81.43 9.95
N LEU A 3 37.28 -80.68 10.83
CA LEU A 3 36.70 -79.42 11.37
C LEU A 3 36.63 -78.37 10.24
N PRO A 4 35.55 -77.60 10.11
CA PRO A 4 35.48 -76.55 9.13
C PRO A 4 36.41 -75.44 9.51
N ASP A 5 37.10 -74.86 8.51
CA ASP A 5 38.00 -73.73 8.64
C ASP A 5 37.26 -72.45 9.23
N PRO A 6 37.91 -71.75 10.12
CA PRO A 6 37.34 -70.55 10.66
C PRO A 6 37.18 -69.46 9.58
N THR A 7 35.96 -69.04 9.31
CA THR A 7 35.66 -67.92 8.41
C THR A 7 36.39 -66.67 8.87
N PRO A 8 37.12 -65.95 7.97
CA PRO A 8 37.85 -64.75 8.34
C PRO A 8 36.89 -63.65 8.82
N PRO A 9 37.27 -62.88 9.83
CA PRO A 9 36.43 -61.82 10.36
C PRO A 9 36.13 -60.76 9.26
N ARG A 10 34.85 -60.49 9.00
CA ARG A 10 34.41 -59.46 8.10
C ARG A 10 34.97 -58.12 8.60
N LYS A 11 35.85 -57.50 7.83
CA LYS A 11 36.32 -56.13 8.06
C LYS A 11 35.10 -55.20 7.97
N LEU A 12 34.54 -54.77 9.12
CA LEU A 12 33.50 -53.77 9.19
C LEU A 12 34.04 -52.49 8.55
N SER A 13 33.49 -52.14 7.42
CA SER A 13 33.84 -50.90 6.71
C SER A 13 33.53 -49.72 7.62
N ARG A 14 34.53 -48.94 7.99
CA ARG A 14 34.37 -47.68 8.76
C ARG A 14 33.59 -46.63 7.98
N LEU A 15 33.29 -46.89 6.70
CA LEU A 15 32.47 -46.03 5.86
C LEU A 15 31.06 -45.81 6.45
N GLY A 16 30.46 -46.81 7.07
CA GLY A 16 29.16 -46.68 7.74
C GLY A 16 29.17 -45.71 8.93
N LEU A 17 30.32 -45.55 9.59
CA LEU A 17 30.48 -44.65 10.72
C LEU A 17 30.80 -43.20 10.27
N TYR A 18 31.67 -43.05 9.26
CA TYR A 18 32.09 -41.71 8.80
C TYR A 18 31.19 -41.15 7.69
N GLY A 19 30.47 -42.01 6.96
CA GLY A 19 29.58 -41.59 5.87
C GLY A 19 28.59 -40.48 6.26
N PRO A 20 27.79 -40.65 7.33
CA PRO A 20 26.86 -39.61 7.78
C PRO A 20 27.54 -38.29 8.19
N ILE A 21 28.74 -38.41 8.83
CA ILE A 21 29.50 -37.21 9.26
C ILE A 21 30.02 -36.46 8.04
N VAL A 22 30.60 -37.15 7.07
CA VAL A 22 31.09 -36.54 5.82
C VAL A 22 29.92 -35.91 5.06
N ALA A 23 28.78 -36.60 4.95
CA ALA A 23 27.59 -36.06 4.32
C ALA A 23 27.10 -34.79 5.01
N LEU A 24 27.08 -34.78 6.35
CA LEU A 24 26.72 -33.57 7.12
C LEU A 24 27.70 -32.42 6.87
N VAL A 25 29.00 -32.68 6.89
CA VAL A 25 30.02 -31.65 6.62
C VAL A 25 29.87 -31.09 5.22
N LEU A 26 29.68 -31.94 4.20
CA LEU A 26 29.43 -31.47 2.83
C LEU A 26 28.17 -30.65 2.69
N LEU A 27 27.09 -31.00 3.40
CA LEU A 27 25.86 -30.27 3.44
C LEU A 27 26.09 -28.89 4.08
N VAL A 28 26.77 -28.79 5.22
CA VAL A 28 27.11 -27.55 5.89
C VAL A 28 27.97 -26.66 4.99
N VAL A 29 29.00 -27.19 4.36
CA VAL A 29 29.88 -26.46 3.43
C VAL A 29 29.08 -25.95 2.22
N GLY A 30 28.27 -26.83 1.59
CA GLY A 30 27.42 -26.44 0.47
C GLY A 30 26.43 -25.34 0.83
N PHE A 31 25.79 -25.45 1.98
CA PHE A 31 24.84 -24.44 2.47
C PHE A 31 25.52 -23.11 2.82
N SER A 32 26.73 -23.18 3.39
CA SER A 32 27.55 -21.99 3.66
C SER A 32 27.94 -21.28 2.37
N ALA A 33 28.44 -22.01 1.38
CA ALA A 33 28.78 -21.49 0.07
C ALA A 33 27.57 -20.81 -0.61
N ALA A 34 26.41 -21.47 -0.57
CA ALA A 34 25.17 -20.91 -1.10
C ALA A 34 24.76 -19.62 -0.38
N TRP A 35 24.93 -19.54 0.93
CA TRP A 35 24.63 -18.32 1.68
C TRP A 35 25.59 -17.16 1.36
N PHE A 36 26.89 -17.41 1.28
CA PHE A 36 27.85 -16.36 0.89
C PHE A 36 27.63 -15.88 -0.53
N TRP A 37 27.27 -16.77 -1.45
CA TRP A 37 26.85 -16.39 -2.79
C TRP A 37 25.56 -15.51 -2.76
N ALA A 38 24.53 -15.93 -2.05
CA ALA A 38 23.27 -15.18 -1.94
C ALA A 38 23.47 -13.81 -1.29
N ARG A 39 24.40 -13.70 -0.32
CA ARG A 39 24.79 -12.40 0.26
C ARG A 39 25.38 -11.47 -0.80
N GLY A 40 26.35 -11.96 -1.58
CA GLY A 40 26.98 -11.18 -2.66
C GLY A 40 25.97 -10.78 -3.73
N GLU A 41 25.08 -11.69 -4.11
CA GLU A 41 24.02 -11.44 -5.07
C GLU A 41 23.02 -10.37 -4.55
N ALA A 42 22.68 -10.40 -3.26
CA ALA A 42 21.81 -9.39 -2.65
C ALA A 42 22.47 -8.00 -2.66
N GLU A 43 23.79 -7.91 -2.40
CA GLU A 43 24.54 -6.67 -2.51
C GLU A 43 24.52 -6.14 -3.95
N THR A 44 24.85 -6.99 -4.92
CA THR A 44 24.89 -6.61 -6.35
C THR A 44 23.53 -6.15 -6.87
N ARG A 45 22.46 -6.88 -6.53
CA ARG A 45 21.08 -6.50 -6.94
C ARG A 45 20.62 -5.22 -6.29
N MET A 46 20.97 -5.00 -5.03
CA MET A 46 20.66 -3.77 -4.33
C MET A 46 21.36 -2.57 -5.00
N ASP A 47 22.65 -2.68 -5.29
CA ASP A 47 23.42 -1.62 -5.94
C ASP A 47 22.92 -1.35 -7.36
N ALA A 48 22.57 -2.40 -8.12
CA ALA A 48 21.94 -2.27 -9.43
C ALA A 48 20.55 -1.60 -9.35
N GLY A 49 19.74 -1.95 -8.35
CA GLY A 49 18.46 -1.33 -8.08
C GLY A 49 18.58 0.15 -7.74
N VAL A 50 19.55 0.52 -6.91
CA VAL A 50 19.85 1.93 -6.60
C VAL A 50 20.26 2.69 -7.85
N ALA A 51 21.14 2.12 -8.70
CA ALA A 51 21.54 2.72 -9.95
C ALA A 51 20.36 2.92 -10.93
N GLN A 52 19.41 1.98 -10.96
CA GLN A 52 18.20 2.11 -11.75
C GLN A 52 17.27 3.22 -11.21
N LEU A 53 17.06 3.26 -9.89
CA LEU A 53 16.26 4.29 -9.25
C LEU A 53 16.88 5.69 -9.41
N LYS A 54 18.22 5.80 -9.36
CA LYS A 54 18.92 7.06 -9.64
C LYS A 54 18.64 7.56 -11.05
N ARG A 55 18.62 6.68 -12.06
CA ARG A 55 18.23 7.04 -13.44
C ARG A 55 16.76 7.48 -13.55
N ALA A 56 15.91 7.00 -12.66
CA ALA A 56 14.50 7.39 -12.55
C ALA A 56 14.27 8.65 -11.68
N GLY A 57 15.34 9.38 -11.30
CA GLY A 57 15.23 10.62 -10.53
C GLY A 57 15.18 10.44 -9.01
N TYR A 58 15.45 9.24 -8.51
CA TYR A 58 15.58 9.00 -7.06
C TYR A 58 17.04 9.11 -6.61
N GLU A 59 17.23 9.78 -5.50
CA GLU A 59 18.48 9.78 -4.73
C GLU A 59 18.29 8.87 -3.51
N ILE A 60 19.08 7.79 -3.45
CA ILE A 60 19.02 6.81 -2.37
C ILE A 60 20.36 6.77 -1.67
N SER A 61 20.34 6.90 -0.35
CA SER A 61 21.55 6.89 0.48
C SER A 61 21.28 6.21 1.83
N TRP A 62 22.32 5.77 2.46
CA TRP A 62 22.35 5.25 3.83
C TRP A 62 23.76 5.46 4.41
N LYS A 63 23.86 5.52 5.73
CA LYS A 63 25.12 5.66 6.42
C LYS A 63 25.89 4.35 6.52
N ASP A 64 25.19 3.27 6.88
CA ASP A 64 25.78 1.93 7.00
C ASP A 64 24.82 0.86 6.47
N ARG A 65 25.39 -0.19 5.88
CA ARG A 65 24.70 -1.36 5.35
C ARG A 65 25.31 -2.62 5.97
N LYS A 66 24.54 -3.34 6.79
CA LYS A 66 24.96 -4.61 7.38
C LYS A 66 24.10 -5.76 6.86
N ILE A 67 24.75 -6.76 6.26
CA ILE A 67 24.08 -7.99 5.80
C ILE A 67 24.45 -9.13 6.76
N SER A 68 23.43 -9.88 7.22
CA SER A 68 23.53 -10.95 8.22
C SER A 68 22.46 -12.01 7.96
N GLY A 69 22.28 -12.97 8.89
CA GLY A 69 21.19 -13.94 8.83
C GLY A 69 21.60 -15.36 8.41
N TYR A 70 22.94 -15.63 8.38
CA TYR A 70 23.47 -16.99 8.15
C TYR A 70 22.82 -18.01 9.10
N PRO A 71 22.50 -19.21 8.65
CA PRO A 71 22.61 -19.66 7.26
C PRO A 71 21.30 -19.60 6.46
N PHE A 72 20.15 -19.29 7.06
CA PHE A 72 18.81 -19.50 6.47
C PHE A 72 18.15 -18.26 5.90
N ARG A 73 18.68 -17.09 6.24
CA ARG A 73 18.09 -15.80 5.90
C ARG A 73 19.13 -14.84 5.34
N VAL A 74 18.66 -13.86 4.60
CA VAL A 74 19.42 -12.67 4.26
C VAL A 74 18.71 -11.48 4.94
N ASN A 75 19.35 -10.90 5.93
CA ASN A 75 18.88 -9.70 6.60
C ASN A 75 19.76 -8.54 6.19
N ILE A 76 19.13 -7.44 5.76
CA ILE A 76 19.79 -6.18 5.39
C ILE A 76 19.34 -5.12 6.38
N ASN A 77 20.26 -4.53 7.11
CA ASN A 77 19.99 -3.39 7.97
C ASN A 77 20.65 -2.16 7.36
N LEU A 78 19.87 -1.10 7.17
CA LEU A 78 20.31 0.20 6.69
C LEU A 78 20.10 1.22 7.79
N THR A 79 21.15 1.92 8.18
CA THR A 79 21.05 3.02 9.15
C THR A 79 21.02 4.35 8.41
N GLU A 80 20.22 5.30 8.95
CA GLU A 80 20.03 6.64 8.36
C GLU A 80 19.68 6.54 6.86
N ALA A 81 18.72 5.66 6.54
CA ALA A 81 18.30 5.44 5.17
C ALA A 81 17.45 6.61 4.66
N ASN A 82 17.74 7.08 3.45
CA ASN A 82 17.05 8.16 2.76
C ASN A 82 16.76 7.74 1.32
N ALA A 83 15.53 7.99 0.87
CA ALA A 83 15.10 7.86 -0.51
C ALA A 83 14.34 9.12 -0.90
N ARG A 84 14.95 9.96 -1.76
CA ARG A 84 14.40 11.24 -2.21
C ARG A 84 14.17 11.21 -3.71
N HIS A 85 13.02 11.69 -4.16
CA HIS A 85 12.73 11.89 -5.57
C HIS A 85 12.91 13.36 -5.96
N SER A 86 13.27 13.61 -7.22
CA SER A 86 13.49 14.96 -7.76
C SER A 86 12.27 15.88 -7.66
N SER A 87 11.05 15.32 -7.56
CA SER A 87 9.80 16.08 -7.28
C SER A 87 9.67 16.59 -5.84
N GLY A 88 10.63 16.28 -4.95
CA GLY A 88 10.66 16.70 -3.55
C GLY A 88 10.01 15.72 -2.56
N TRP A 89 9.42 14.62 -3.02
CA TRP A 89 9.00 13.54 -2.14
C TRP A 89 10.22 12.82 -1.55
N ALA A 90 10.21 12.54 -0.25
CA ALA A 90 11.24 11.72 0.36
C ALA A 90 10.70 10.81 1.46
N LEU A 91 11.46 9.76 1.73
CA LEU A 91 11.26 8.81 2.82
C LEU A 91 12.59 8.67 3.55
N GLU A 92 12.60 8.99 4.83
CA GLU A 92 13.78 8.95 5.68
C GLU A 92 13.50 8.03 6.87
N ALA A 93 14.43 7.16 7.22
CA ALA A 93 14.26 6.28 8.38
C ALA A 93 15.59 6.10 9.12
N PRO A 94 15.60 6.20 10.46
CA PRO A 94 16.80 5.95 11.26
C PRO A 94 17.33 4.53 11.06
N LEU A 95 16.42 3.56 10.94
CA LEU A 95 16.73 2.16 10.73
C LEU A 95 15.70 1.49 9.84
N VAL A 96 16.16 0.90 8.73
CA VAL A 96 15.37 0.02 7.87
C VAL A 96 15.92 -1.40 7.99
N LYS A 97 15.05 -2.36 8.27
CA LYS A 97 15.38 -3.79 8.31
C LYS A 97 14.67 -4.51 7.18
N GLY A 98 15.43 -5.06 6.25
CA GLY A 98 14.94 -5.96 5.19
C GLY A 98 15.29 -7.41 5.51
N GLN A 99 14.37 -8.34 5.25
CA GLN A 99 14.59 -9.77 5.45
C GLN A 99 13.97 -10.58 4.33
N ALA A 100 14.74 -11.56 3.83
CA ALA A 100 14.24 -12.62 2.95
C ALA A 100 14.76 -13.98 3.42
N PHE A 101 14.01 -15.04 3.14
CA PHE A 101 14.47 -16.42 3.34
C PHE A 101 15.26 -16.91 2.13
N MET A 102 16.29 -17.75 2.37
CA MET A 102 17.09 -18.35 1.30
C MET A 102 16.26 -19.15 0.28
N HIS A 103 15.19 -19.80 0.75
CA HIS A 103 14.27 -20.57 -0.11
C HIS A 103 13.22 -19.71 -0.82
N ALA A 104 13.10 -18.43 -0.46
CA ALA A 104 12.15 -17.47 -1.04
C ALA A 104 12.81 -16.10 -1.31
N PRO A 105 13.86 -16.03 -2.15
CA PRO A 105 14.69 -14.84 -2.30
C PRO A 105 13.97 -13.67 -3.01
N THR A 106 12.81 -13.92 -3.61
CA THR A 106 11.96 -12.89 -4.24
C THR A 106 10.89 -12.33 -3.31
N SER A 107 10.87 -12.75 -2.04
CA SER A 107 9.90 -12.33 -1.03
C SER A 107 10.62 -11.64 0.11
N TRP A 108 10.43 -10.33 0.20
CA TRP A 108 11.06 -9.49 1.21
C TRP A 108 10.04 -8.90 2.18
N VAL A 109 10.41 -8.88 3.44
CA VAL A 109 9.71 -8.10 4.47
C VAL A 109 10.64 -6.97 4.89
N ILE A 110 10.13 -5.75 4.85
CA ILE A 110 10.86 -4.52 5.18
C ILE A 110 10.15 -3.89 6.38
N ALA A 111 10.89 -3.49 7.40
CA ALA A 111 10.34 -2.85 8.58
C ALA A 111 11.13 -1.59 8.93
N ALA A 112 10.43 -0.60 9.48
CA ALA A 112 11.00 0.61 10.08
C ALA A 112 10.67 0.64 11.58
N PRO A 113 11.43 -0.08 12.43
CA PRO A 113 11.10 -0.26 13.84
C PRO A 113 11.19 1.04 14.66
N GLU A 114 11.97 2.00 14.21
CA GLU A 114 12.15 3.31 14.87
C GLU A 114 11.28 4.41 14.22
N GLY A 115 10.34 3.99 13.36
CA GLY A 115 9.53 4.91 12.58
C GLY A 115 10.24 5.40 11.31
N LEU A 116 9.59 6.32 10.64
CA LEU A 116 10.10 6.96 9.43
C LEU A 116 9.59 8.41 9.33
N THR A 117 10.22 9.20 8.50
CA THR A 117 9.75 10.53 8.12
C THR A 117 9.37 10.52 6.65
N PHE A 118 8.14 10.92 6.38
CA PHE A 118 7.63 11.08 5.03
C PHE A 118 7.61 12.56 4.67
N VAL A 119 8.38 12.95 3.66
CA VAL A 119 8.50 14.34 3.20
C VAL A 119 7.57 14.58 2.01
N ARG A 120 6.71 15.60 2.12
CA ARG A 120 5.78 16.04 1.09
C ARG A 120 6.30 17.35 0.47
N PRO A 121 6.38 17.49 -0.86
CA PRO A 121 7.04 18.63 -1.52
C PRO A 121 6.61 20.02 -1.03
N SER A 122 5.30 20.24 -0.95
CA SER A 122 4.73 21.53 -0.58
C SER A 122 4.14 21.60 0.83
N ALA A 123 4.02 20.44 1.48
CA ALA A 123 3.37 20.31 2.78
C ALA A 123 4.33 19.95 3.93
N GLY A 124 5.59 19.72 3.63
CA GLY A 124 6.64 19.47 4.60
C GLY A 124 6.64 18.05 5.19
N PRO A 125 7.59 17.77 6.10
CA PRO A 125 7.81 16.45 6.66
C PRO A 125 6.75 16.04 7.68
N VAL A 126 6.46 14.74 7.73
CA VAL A 126 5.62 14.09 8.74
C VAL A 126 6.37 12.92 9.32
N ARG A 127 6.63 12.94 10.60
CA ARG A 127 7.17 11.78 11.32
C ARG A 127 6.05 10.77 11.56
N VAL A 128 6.31 9.54 11.18
CA VAL A 128 5.39 8.40 11.36
C VAL A 128 6.04 7.43 12.34
N THR A 129 5.39 7.21 13.47
CA THR A 129 5.81 6.24 14.48
C THR A 129 4.68 5.25 14.73
N GLY A 130 4.99 4.08 15.30
CA GLY A 130 3.98 3.07 15.58
C GLY A 130 4.57 1.84 16.24
N LYS A 131 3.69 0.96 16.71
CA LYS A 131 4.10 -0.34 17.26
C LYS A 131 4.67 -1.27 16.16
N LEU A 132 4.16 -1.15 14.96
CA LEU A 132 4.60 -1.88 13.80
C LEU A 132 4.50 -0.99 12.57
N ILE A 133 5.56 -0.93 11.78
CA ILE A 133 5.58 -0.35 10.43
C ILE A 133 6.33 -1.33 9.56
N ARG A 134 5.61 -2.05 8.71
CA ARG A 134 6.22 -3.03 7.81
C ARG A 134 5.59 -3.02 6.43
N ALA A 135 6.39 -3.37 5.44
CA ALA A 135 5.96 -3.66 4.08
C ALA A 135 6.44 -5.04 3.67
N SER A 136 5.72 -5.71 2.80
CA SER A 136 6.13 -6.97 2.18
C SER A 136 6.08 -6.81 0.68
N LEU A 137 7.16 -7.20 0.02
CA LEU A 137 7.32 -7.20 -1.43
C LEU A 137 7.48 -8.64 -1.90
N THR A 138 6.64 -9.08 -2.82
CA THR A 138 6.74 -10.40 -3.44
C THR A 138 6.61 -10.31 -4.95
N ARG A 139 7.05 -11.35 -5.67
CA ARG A 139 7.08 -11.34 -7.15
C ARG A 139 7.86 -10.13 -7.69
N LEU A 140 9.07 -9.90 -7.21
CA LEU A 140 9.89 -8.74 -7.58
C LEU A 140 10.20 -8.63 -9.07
N THR A 141 10.04 -9.71 -9.84
CA THR A 141 10.19 -9.73 -11.30
C THR A 141 8.94 -9.22 -12.05
N ALA A 142 7.81 -9.08 -11.35
CA ALA A 142 6.60 -8.52 -11.93
C ALA A 142 6.62 -6.98 -11.84
N THR A 143 5.95 -6.32 -12.78
CA THR A 143 5.81 -4.86 -12.80
C THR A 143 4.32 -4.49 -12.80
N PRO A 144 3.79 -3.89 -11.71
CA PRO A 144 4.42 -3.72 -10.41
C PRO A 144 4.55 -5.06 -9.64
N PRO A 145 5.47 -5.17 -8.67
CA PRO A 145 5.51 -6.29 -7.75
C PRO A 145 4.27 -6.28 -6.84
N ASN A 146 3.98 -7.41 -6.18
CA ASN A 146 2.99 -7.39 -5.12
C ASN A 146 3.54 -6.61 -3.92
N LEU A 147 2.74 -5.69 -3.40
CA LEU A 147 3.06 -4.87 -2.24
C LEU A 147 2.00 -5.10 -1.16
N SER A 148 2.42 -5.30 0.06
CA SER A 148 1.56 -5.24 1.23
C SER A 148 2.21 -4.32 2.26
N PHE A 149 1.45 -3.40 2.83
CA PHE A 149 1.87 -2.52 3.91
C PHE A 149 0.97 -2.76 5.13
N GLU A 150 1.56 -2.75 6.31
CA GLU A 150 0.85 -2.82 7.57
C GLU A 150 1.49 -1.86 8.58
N GLY A 151 0.65 -1.02 9.16
CA GLY A 151 0.99 -0.15 10.26
C GLY A 151 0.04 -0.35 11.44
N VAL A 152 0.57 -0.46 12.64
CA VAL A 152 -0.20 -0.66 13.88
C VAL A 152 0.11 0.44 14.87
N ASN A 153 -0.94 1.03 15.43
CA ASN A 153 -0.87 2.16 16.36
C ASN A 153 -0.01 3.30 15.81
N LEU A 154 -0.34 3.69 14.56
CA LEU A 154 0.39 4.75 13.89
C LEU A 154 0.04 6.11 14.49
N VAL A 155 1.08 6.96 14.63
CA VAL A 155 0.98 8.37 14.96
C VAL A 155 1.71 9.17 13.89
N PHE A 156 1.03 10.16 13.34
CA PHE A 156 1.53 11.04 12.29
C PHE A 156 1.76 12.44 12.88
N GLN A 157 2.99 12.82 13.02
CA GLN A 157 3.39 14.11 13.61
C GLN A 157 4.04 14.99 12.55
N PRO A 158 3.35 16.02 12.04
CA PRO A 158 3.98 17.05 11.23
C PRO A 158 5.10 17.71 12.01
N THR A 159 6.26 17.92 11.37
CA THR A 159 7.37 18.67 11.98
C THR A 159 7.02 20.18 12.03
N ALA A 160 7.80 20.94 12.78
CA ALA A 160 7.60 22.38 12.88
C ALA A 160 7.60 23.06 11.50
N GLY A 161 6.57 23.84 11.20
CA GLY A 161 6.38 24.50 9.91
C GLY A 161 5.74 23.64 8.80
N ALA A 162 5.55 22.33 9.03
CA ALA A 162 4.84 21.49 8.07
C ALA A 162 3.32 21.59 8.21
N GLN A 163 2.63 21.42 7.10
CA GLN A 163 1.16 21.39 7.09
C GLN A 163 0.64 20.14 7.79
N PRO A 164 -0.55 20.19 8.41
CA PRO A 164 -1.19 19.03 9.01
C PRO A 164 -1.29 17.85 8.04
N PHE A 165 -1.24 16.64 8.57
CA PHE A 165 -1.50 15.42 7.81
C PHE A 165 -2.97 15.02 8.01
N ALA A 166 -3.57 14.42 6.99
CA ALA A 166 -4.99 14.05 7.03
C ALA A 166 -5.35 13.09 8.19
N LEU A 167 -4.39 12.26 8.60
CA LEU A 167 -4.50 11.41 9.79
C LEU A 167 -3.51 11.91 10.84
N SER A 168 -3.95 12.08 12.08
CA SER A 168 -3.06 12.31 13.23
C SER A 168 -2.67 11.00 13.92
N SER A 169 -3.56 10.00 13.88
CA SER A 169 -3.25 8.64 14.34
C SER A 169 -4.19 7.62 13.69
N ALA A 170 -3.82 6.34 13.74
CA ALA A 170 -4.66 5.22 13.35
C ALA A 170 -4.29 3.96 14.17
N GLU A 171 -5.29 3.20 14.61
CA GLU A 171 -5.07 1.90 15.25
C GLU A 171 -4.40 0.92 14.30
N ARG A 172 -4.88 0.87 13.05
CA ARG A 172 -4.32 0.02 12.01
C ARG A 172 -4.50 0.65 10.63
N VAL A 173 -3.46 0.56 9.81
CA VAL A 173 -3.49 0.90 8.39
C VAL A 173 -2.95 -0.28 7.62
N GLU A 174 -3.71 -0.76 6.65
CA GLU A 174 -3.28 -1.81 5.74
C GLU A 174 -3.49 -1.38 4.30
N PHE A 175 -2.55 -1.72 3.45
CA PHE A 175 -2.65 -1.54 2.01
C PHE A 175 -2.10 -2.76 1.30
N HIS A 176 -2.84 -3.29 0.35
CA HIS A 176 -2.41 -4.41 -0.48
C HIS A 176 -2.61 -4.08 -1.95
N LEU A 177 -1.56 -4.29 -2.73
CA LEU A 177 -1.59 -4.28 -4.18
C LEU A 177 -1.14 -5.67 -4.65
N ARG A 178 -2.01 -6.40 -5.31
CA ARG A 178 -1.72 -7.75 -5.80
C ARG A 178 -2.09 -7.87 -7.26
N ARG A 179 -1.11 -8.17 -8.08
CA ARG A 179 -1.33 -8.44 -9.49
C ARG A 179 -2.22 -9.67 -9.66
N ALA A 180 -3.22 -9.58 -10.53
CA ALA A 180 -4.03 -10.72 -10.95
C ALA A 180 -3.17 -11.76 -11.71
N PRO A 181 -3.61 -13.03 -11.80
CA PRO A 181 -2.99 -14.00 -12.69
C PRO A 181 -2.92 -13.47 -14.12
N SER A 182 -1.88 -13.85 -14.86
CA SER A 182 -1.61 -13.35 -16.23
C SER A 182 -2.73 -13.65 -17.23
N GLU A 183 -3.53 -14.66 -16.97
CA GLU A 183 -4.68 -15.05 -17.78
C GLU A 183 -5.82 -14.01 -17.80
N VAL A 184 -5.88 -13.14 -16.81
CA VAL A 184 -6.91 -12.08 -16.65
C VAL A 184 -6.47 -10.74 -17.25
N GLY A 185 -5.27 -10.69 -17.82
CA GLY A 185 -4.69 -9.45 -18.36
C GLY A 185 -3.91 -8.64 -17.30
N ALA A 186 -3.64 -7.38 -17.64
CA ALA A 186 -2.85 -6.47 -16.80
C ALA A 186 -3.71 -5.83 -15.69
N GLU A 187 -4.23 -6.65 -14.77
CA GLU A 187 -5.04 -6.19 -13.63
C GLU A 187 -4.33 -6.37 -12.31
N ALA A 188 -4.69 -5.54 -11.34
CA ALA A 188 -4.28 -5.68 -9.94
C ALA A 188 -5.46 -5.45 -8.99
N GLY A 189 -5.56 -6.27 -7.95
CA GLY A 189 -6.42 -6.02 -6.81
C GLY A 189 -5.78 -5.01 -5.87
N VAL A 190 -6.59 -4.05 -5.41
CA VAL A 190 -6.20 -3.04 -4.43
C VAL A 190 -7.12 -3.15 -3.22
N TRP A 191 -6.53 -3.27 -2.06
CA TRP A 191 -7.26 -3.23 -0.81
C TRP A 191 -6.60 -2.22 0.14
N LEU A 192 -7.41 -1.38 0.76
CA LEU A 192 -7.00 -0.37 1.74
C LEU A 192 -7.92 -0.47 2.95
N MET A 193 -7.34 -0.43 4.13
CA MET A 193 -8.07 -0.31 5.39
C MET A 193 -7.38 0.70 6.31
N VAL A 194 -8.17 1.58 6.90
CA VAL A 194 -7.80 2.40 8.05
C VAL A 194 -8.81 2.13 9.15
N LYS A 195 -8.35 1.71 10.31
CA LYS A 195 -9.19 1.41 11.46
C LYS A 195 -8.95 2.43 12.57
N ASN A 196 -10.04 2.99 13.10
CA ASN A 196 -10.04 3.91 14.23
C ASN A 196 -9.01 5.05 14.06
N GLY A 197 -9.02 5.69 12.87
CA GLY A 197 -8.16 6.84 12.59
C GLY A 197 -8.70 8.13 13.19
N LYS A 198 -7.86 8.95 13.77
CA LYS A 198 -8.18 10.35 14.05
C LYS A 198 -7.82 11.16 12.81
N ALA A 199 -8.83 11.52 12.05
CA ALA A 199 -8.67 12.21 10.78
C ALA A 199 -9.03 13.69 10.90
N GLN A 200 -8.21 14.54 10.29
CA GLN A 200 -8.54 15.95 10.04
C GLN A 200 -9.11 16.04 8.61
N LEU A 201 -10.35 15.63 8.47
CA LEU A 201 -11.03 15.69 7.19
C LEU A 201 -11.53 17.12 6.95
N SER A 202 -11.34 17.61 5.74
CA SER A 202 -11.87 18.91 5.30
C SER A 202 -13.20 18.75 4.56
N GLY A 203 -13.92 19.85 4.41
CA GLY A 203 -15.16 19.90 3.64
C GLY A 203 -16.28 19.07 4.27
N LEU A 204 -17.05 18.41 3.42
CA LEU A 204 -18.22 17.62 3.79
C LEU A 204 -17.89 16.48 4.77
N LEU A 205 -16.88 15.68 4.44
CA LEU A 205 -16.50 14.51 5.26
C LEU A 205 -16.06 14.92 6.66
N GLY A 206 -15.34 16.06 6.79
CA GLY A 206 -14.94 16.57 8.09
C GLY A 206 -16.12 17.02 8.96
N ARG A 207 -17.14 17.60 8.37
CA ARG A 207 -18.35 18.02 9.11
C ARG A 207 -19.17 16.82 9.58
N VAL A 208 -19.27 15.78 8.77
CA VAL A 208 -19.99 14.54 9.12
C VAL A 208 -19.22 13.73 10.16
N ALA A 209 -17.91 13.64 10.01
CA ALA A 209 -17.05 12.88 10.92
C ALA A 209 -16.88 13.59 12.28
N GLY A 210 -16.79 14.93 12.28
CA GLY A 210 -16.47 15.67 13.50
C GLY A 210 -15.15 15.21 14.11
N GLU A 211 -15.12 15.00 15.41
CA GLU A 211 -13.98 14.46 16.15
C GLU A 211 -14.02 12.92 16.33
N LYS A 212 -15.02 12.26 15.71
CA LYS A 212 -15.22 10.81 15.86
C LYS A 212 -14.12 10.05 15.12
N PRO A 213 -13.70 8.88 15.63
CA PRO A 213 -12.78 8.01 14.92
C PRO A 213 -13.34 7.61 13.56
N VAL A 214 -12.48 7.65 12.55
CA VAL A 214 -12.81 7.31 11.17
C VAL A 214 -12.25 5.93 10.84
N SER A 215 -13.07 5.09 10.23
CA SER A 215 -12.60 3.85 9.59
C SER A 215 -12.91 3.90 8.11
N ILE A 216 -11.92 3.50 7.31
CA ILE A 216 -12.01 3.46 5.84
C ILE A 216 -11.74 2.02 5.40
N GLU A 217 -12.54 1.53 4.48
CA GLU A 217 -12.31 0.27 3.79
C GLU A 217 -12.47 0.49 2.28
N TRP A 218 -11.61 -0.13 1.50
CA TRP A 218 -11.67 -0.09 0.05
C TRP A 218 -11.19 -1.41 -0.55
N ASP A 219 -12.02 -2.05 -1.37
CA ASP A 219 -11.71 -3.24 -2.15
C ASP A 219 -12.06 -2.98 -3.62
N GLY A 220 -11.07 -3.04 -4.48
CA GLY A 220 -11.25 -2.77 -5.90
C GLY A 220 -10.21 -3.44 -6.77
N ARG A 221 -10.38 -3.28 -8.08
CA ARG A 221 -9.42 -3.72 -9.09
C ARG A 221 -9.05 -2.56 -9.99
N ILE A 222 -7.79 -2.52 -10.39
CA ILE A 222 -7.26 -1.57 -11.36
C ILE A 222 -6.89 -2.36 -12.61
N SER A 223 -7.45 -1.96 -13.76
CA SER A 223 -7.06 -2.49 -15.07
C SER A 223 -5.86 -1.71 -15.63
N ALA A 224 -5.25 -2.23 -16.69
CA ALA A 224 -4.11 -1.62 -17.39
C ALA A 224 -2.95 -1.22 -16.46
N ILE A 225 -2.70 -2.02 -15.41
CA ILE A 225 -1.71 -1.69 -14.38
C ILE A 225 -0.28 -1.57 -14.95
N ASP A 226 0.01 -2.22 -16.06
CA ASP A 226 1.32 -2.15 -16.73
C ASP A 226 1.59 -0.75 -17.33
N ALA A 227 0.51 -0.01 -17.63
CA ALA A 227 0.61 1.36 -18.14
C ALA A 227 0.75 2.41 -17.02
N PHE A 228 0.64 2.00 -15.75
CA PHE A 228 0.80 2.90 -14.61
C PHE A 228 2.28 3.18 -14.36
N ARG A 229 2.90 3.94 -15.28
CA ARG A 229 4.33 4.29 -15.30
C ARG A 229 4.48 5.74 -15.72
N GLY A 230 5.40 6.46 -15.09
CA GLY A 230 5.71 7.84 -15.41
C GLY A 230 6.87 8.36 -14.57
N ALA A 231 7.35 9.54 -14.91
CA ALA A 231 8.37 10.23 -14.14
C ALA A 231 7.83 10.73 -12.78
N ASP A 232 6.53 11.03 -12.74
CA ASP A 232 5.83 11.46 -11.54
C ASP A 232 4.39 10.88 -11.51
N TRP A 233 3.67 11.18 -10.45
CA TRP A 233 2.28 10.74 -10.28
C TRP A 233 1.35 11.21 -11.40
N PRO A 234 1.32 12.50 -11.82
CA PRO A 234 0.53 12.95 -12.95
C PRO A 234 0.81 12.20 -14.23
N ASP A 235 2.09 11.93 -14.55
CA ASP A 235 2.49 11.19 -15.74
C ASP A 235 2.00 9.74 -15.69
N ALA A 236 2.17 9.08 -14.56
CA ALA A 236 1.74 7.70 -14.38
C ALA A 236 0.22 7.56 -14.56
N VAL A 237 -0.57 8.49 -13.97
CA VAL A 237 -2.03 8.48 -14.12
C VAL A 237 -2.45 8.81 -15.55
N ARG A 238 -1.80 9.75 -16.23
CA ARG A 238 -2.08 10.06 -17.65
C ARG A 238 -1.85 8.86 -18.56
N ASN A 239 -0.70 8.20 -18.41
CA ASN A 239 -0.37 7.02 -19.21
C ASN A 239 -1.37 5.89 -18.97
N TRP A 240 -1.74 5.67 -17.71
CA TRP A 240 -2.75 4.70 -17.33
C TRP A 240 -4.13 5.04 -17.93
N THR A 241 -4.56 6.31 -17.87
CA THR A 241 -5.82 6.78 -18.44
C THR A 241 -5.82 6.63 -19.96
N THR A 242 -4.73 6.99 -20.65
CA THR A 242 -4.56 6.84 -22.09
C THR A 242 -4.64 5.38 -22.53
N ALA A 243 -4.16 4.45 -21.71
CA ALA A 243 -4.28 3.01 -21.94
C ALA A 243 -5.67 2.44 -21.61
N GLY A 244 -6.67 3.28 -21.34
CA GLY A 244 -8.03 2.86 -21.01
C GLY A 244 -8.17 2.31 -19.58
N GLY A 245 -7.25 2.68 -18.70
CA GLY A 245 -7.26 2.26 -17.30
C GLY A 245 -8.56 2.62 -16.57
N ARG A 246 -9.08 1.69 -15.81
CA ARG A 246 -10.28 1.81 -14.99
C ARG A 246 -10.04 1.19 -13.61
N MET A 247 -10.73 1.74 -12.62
CA MET A 247 -10.83 1.15 -11.29
C MET A 247 -12.25 0.65 -11.08
N SER A 248 -12.45 -0.66 -10.96
CA SER A 248 -13.71 -1.24 -10.55
C SER A 248 -13.71 -1.40 -9.03
N VAL A 249 -14.72 -0.83 -8.37
CA VAL A 249 -14.91 -0.90 -6.92
C VAL A 249 -15.88 -2.04 -6.64
N LYS A 250 -15.47 -2.99 -5.80
CA LYS A 250 -16.35 -4.06 -5.34
C LYS A 250 -17.13 -3.65 -4.11
N ARG A 251 -16.45 -3.00 -3.20
CA ARG A 251 -17.04 -2.37 -2.02
C ARG A 251 -16.04 -1.39 -1.43
N GLY A 252 -16.58 -0.44 -0.68
CA GLY A 252 -15.78 0.49 0.08
C GLY A 252 -16.63 1.18 1.11
N GLY A 253 -16.04 2.02 1.90
CA GLY A 253 -16.80 2.83 2.83
C GLY A 253 -15.92 3.64 3.76
N LEU A 254 -16.58 4.64 4.33
CA LEU A 254 -16.06 5.46 5.40
C LEU A 254 -17.13 5.48 6.50
N THR A 255 -16.71 5.14 7.72
CA THR A 255 -17.54 5.26 8.92
C THR A 255 -16.92 6.27 9.87
N ALA A 256 -17.75 7.11 10.49
CA ALA A 256 -17.34 8.06 11.52
C ALA A 256 -18.43 8.15 12.57
N GLY A 257 -18.30 7.39 13.65
CA GLY A 257 -19.39 7.16 14.61
C GLY A 257 -20.59 6.53 13.90
N ASP A 258 -21.77 7.17 13.99
CA ASP A 258 -23.02 6.68 13.38
C ASP A 258 -23.13 7.01 11.87
N ALA A 259 -22.29 7.93 11.37
CA ALA A 259 -22.27 8.27 9.96
C ALA A 259 -21.59 7.17 9.14
N LEU A 260 -22.21 6.78 8.03
CA LEU A 260 -21.68 5.80 7.09
C LEU A 260 -21.85 6.32 5.66
N VAL A 261 -20.76 6.29 4.92
CA VAL A 261 -20.75 6.37 3.46
C VAL A 261 -20.23 5.04 2.95
N GLY A 262 -21.11 4.14 2.58
CA GLY A 262 -20.77 2.84 2.00
C GLY A 262 -20.75 2.94 0.48
N VAL A 263 -19.77 2.29 -0.17
CA VAL A 263 -19.73 2.08 -1.62
C VAL A 263 -20.05 0.61 -1.87
N ASN A 264 -21.12 0.34 -2.60
CA ASN A 264 -21.57 -1.01 -2.89
C ASN A 264 -20.92 -1.56 -4.16
N SER A 265 -20.76 -0.70 -5.15
CA SER A 265 -20.09 -1.00 -6.43
C SER A 265 -19.73 0.30 -7.16
N GLY A 266 -18.95 0.20 -8.21
CA GLY A 266 -18.71 1.31 -9.12
C GLY A 266 -17.57 1.11 -10.07
N ASN A 267 -17.50 2.02 -11.04
CA ASN A 267 -16.41 2.10 -11.99
C ASN A 267 -15.92 3.53 -12.08
N LEU A 268 -14.64 3.71 -11.80
CA LEU A 268 -13.98 5.00 -11.79
C LEU A 268 -12.87 5.06 -12.84
N GLY A 269 -12.66 6.24 -13.37
CA GLY A 269 -11.53 6.61 -14.21
C GLY A 269 -11.04 7.99 -13.85
N VAL A 270 -10.10 8.50 -14.64
CA VAL A 270 -9.59 9.86 -14.51
C VAL A 270 -9.74 10.54 -15.87
N GLY A 271 -10.30 11.73 -15.88
CA GLY A 271 -10.42 12.55 -17.08
C GLY A 271 -9.09 13.16 -17.50
N SER A 272 -9.05 13.69 -18.72
CA SER A 272 -7.87 14.39 -19.23
C SER A 272 -7.53 15.67 -18.44
N ASP A 273 -8.46 16.17 -17.66
CA ASP A 273 -8.31 17.32 -16.75
C ASP A 273 -7.77 16.93 -15.37
N GLY A 274 -7.48 15.64 -15.14
CA GLY A 274 -6.99 15.10 -13.88
C GLY A 274 -8.09 14.87 -12.84
N ARG A 275 -9.37 15.01 -13.21
CA ARG A 275 -10.48 14.79 -12.29
C ARG A 275 -11.02 13.37 -12.37
N LEU A 276 -11.58 12.93 -11.26
CA LEU A 276 -12.27 11.66 -11.17
C LEU A 276 -13.48 11.64 -12.11
N THR A 277 -13.68 10.53 -12.82
CA THR A 277 -14.82 10.26 -13.69
C THR A 277 -15.42 8.90 -13.36
N GLY A 278 -16.71 8.70 -13.69
CA GLY A 278 -17.37 7.43 -13.50
C GLY A 278 -18.53 7.47 -12.53
N VAL A 279 -18.86 6.31 -11.95
CA VAL A 279 -20.08 6.11 -11.16
C VAL A 279 -19.77 5.28 -9.92
N LEU A 280 -20.36 5.66 -8.79
CA LEU A 280 -20.37 4.87 -7.56
C LEU A 280 -21.82 4.70 -7.06
N ASP A 281 -22.21 3.46 -6.80
CA ASP A 281 -23.44 3.17 -6.06
C ASP A 281 -23.13 3.19 -4.57
N VAL A 282 -23.75 4.10 -3.86
CA VAL A 282 -23.46 4.36 -2.46
C VAL A 282 -24.66 4.13 -1.56
N SER A 283 -24.36 3.76 -0.33
CA SER A 283 -25.31 3.71 0.78
C SER A 283 -24.90 4.73 1.84
N LEU A 284 -25.80 5.62 2.19
CA LEU A 284 -25.54 6.73 3.10
C LEU A 284 -26.43 6.58 4.35
N ARG A 285 -25.82 6.49 5.54
CA ARG A 285 -26.58 6.57 6.79
C ARG A 285 -26.69 8.02 7.22
N GLN A 286 -27.89 8.40 7.68
CA GLN A 286 -28.23 9.77 8.08
C GLN A 286 -28.01 10.82 6.97
N ALA A 287 -28.15 10.42 5.70
CA ALA A 287 -27.93 11.32 4.56
C ALA A 287 -28.80 12.58 4.62
N PRO A 288 -30.12 12.51 4.92
CA PRO A 288 -30.96 13.70 5.01
C PRO A 288 -30.44 14.71 6.04
N ARG A 289 -30.04 14.22 7.22
CA ARG A 289 -29.49 15.07 8.29
C ARG A 289 -28.17 15.71 7.88
N ALA A 290 -27.28 14.95 7.27
CA ALA A 290 -25.98 15.44 6.81
C ALA A 290 -26.15 16.53 5.73
N LEU A 291 -27.02 16.28 4.75
CA LEU A 291 -27.33 17.24 3.68
C LEU A 291 -27.98 18.51 4.22
N GLY A 292 -28.90 18.40 5.18
CA GLY A 292 -29.52 19.55 5.85
C GLY A 292 -28.49 20.41 6.60
N VAL A 293 -27.57 19.80 7.34
CA VAL A 293 -26.48 20.51 8.02
C VAL A 293 -25.57 21.22 7.01
N MET A 294 -25.34 20.63 5.85
CA MET A 294 -24.56 21.28 4.77
C MET A 294 -25.23 22.51 4.21
N GLY A 295 -26.55 22.48 3.99
CA GLY A 295 -27.31 23.64 3.57
C GLY A 295 -27.28 24.74 4.63
N ALA A 296 -27.53 24.39 5.89
CA ALA A 296 -27.52 25.34 7.00
C ALA A 296 -26.14 25.99 7.24
N SER A 297 -25.05 25.27 6.95
CA SER A 297 -23.68 25.77 7.11
C SER A 297 -23.13 26.49 5.88
N GLY A 298 -23.92 26.60 4.79
CA GLY A 298 -23.47 27.19 3.52
C GLY A 298 -22.44 26.35 2.75
N ALA A 299 -22.22 25.11 3.15
CA ALA A 299 -21.30 24.19 2.45
C ALA A 299 -21.87 23.69 1.13
N LEU A 300 -23.18 23.66 1.03
CA LEU A 300 -23.94 23.40 -0.18
C LEU A 300 -24.98 24.53 -0.30
N PRO A 301 -25.23 25.10 -1.48
CA PRO A 301 -26.35 26.03 -1.69
C PRO A 301 -27.65 25.42 -1.17
N LEU A 302 -28.46 26.20 -0.49
CA LEU A 302 -29.62 25.72 0.24
C LEU A 302 -30.62 24.99 -0.67
N ASP A 303 -30.85 25.49 -1.87
CA ASP A 303 -31.66 24.87 -2.91
C ASP A 303 -31.17 23.47 -3.28
N ARG A 304 -29.85 23.32 -3.44
CA ARG A 304 -29.22 22.02 -3.73
C ARG A 304 -29.27 21.08 -2.52
N ALA A 305 -29.09 21.61 -1.31
CA ALA A 305 -29.21 20.82 -0.09
C ALA A 305 -30.63 20.24 0.07
N VAL A 306 -31.65 21.05 -0.15
CA VAL A 306 -33.06 20.63 -0.11
C VAL A 306 -33.34 19.57 -1.18
N ALA A 307 -32.91 19.82 -2.42
CA ALA A 307 -33.10 18.86 -3.51
C ALA A 307 -32.37 17.52 -3.26
N ALA A 308 -31.13 17.55 -2.77
CA ALA A 308 -30.36 16.35 -2.44
C ALA A 308 -30.97 15.59 -1.26
N THR A 309 -31.50 16.29 -0.26
CA THR A 309 -32.23 15.70 0.87
C THR A 309 -33.47 14.95 0.38
N ALA A 310 -34.28 15.57 -0.48
CA ALA A 310 -35.46 14.92 -1.06
C ALA A 310 -35.12 13.66 -1.87
N VAL A 311 -34.02 13.70 -2.65
CA VAL A 311 -33.53 12.52 -3.38
C VAL A 311 -33.10 11.42 -2.42
N ALA A 312 -32.41 11.78 -1.33
CA ALA A 312 -31.99 10.82 -0.32
C ALA A 312 -33.18 10.19 0.41
N GLU A 313 -34.16 11.00 0.81
CA GLU A 313 -35.39 10.53 1.49
C GLU A 313 -36.20 9.59 0.62
N ALA A 314 -36.40 9.92 -0.66
CA ALA A 314 -37.16 9.11 -1.60
C ALA A 314 -36.54 7.70 -1.83
N ARG A 315 -35.27 7.52 -1.50
CA ARG A 315 -34.51 6.27 -1.69
C ARG A 315 -34.05 5.65 -0.36
N THR A 316 -34.58 6.11 0.76
CA THR A 316 -34.25 5.59 2.09
C THR A 316 -35.04 4.33 2.37
N SER A 317 -34.35 3.30 2.82
CA SER A 317 -34.93 2.07 3.36
C SER A 317 -34.31 1.80 4.72
N GLY A 318 -35.11 1.87 5.77
CA GLY A 318 -34.64 1.87 7.15
C GLY A 318 -33.80 3.13 7.46
N ASP A 319 -32.55 2.95 7.89
CA ASP A 319 -31.61 4.04 8.21
C ASP A 319 -30.64 4.37 7.08
N LEU A 320 -30.72 3.68 5.93
CA LEU A 320 -29.84 3.80 4.79
C LEU A 320 -30.56 4.37 3.56
N ALA A 321 -30.04 5.47 3.04
CA ALA A 321 -30.38 5.99 1.74
C ALA A 321 -29.45 5.40 0.67
N ARG A 322 -30.02 4.82 -0.39
CA ARG A 322 -29.24 4.36 -1.56
C ARG A 322 -29.24 5.45 -2.62
N ALA A 323 -28.06 5.73 -3.17
CA ALA A 323 -27.91 6.74 -4.19
C ALA A 323 -26.77 6.40 -5.13
N THR A 324 -26.77 7.06 -6.29
CA THR A 324 -25.69 6.96 -7.26
C THR A 324 -24.96 8.29 -7.30
N LEU A 325 -23.66 8.25 -7.04
CA LEU A 325 -22.76 9.38 -7.26
C LEU A 325 -22.18 9.27 -8.67
N ASN A 326 -22.42 10.29 -9.49
CA ASN A 326 -21.81 10.40 -10.81
C ASN A 326 -20.70 11.44 -10.77
N PHE A 327 -19.59 11.12 -11.41
CA PHE A 327 -18.45 12.01 -11.64
C PHE A 327 -18.35 12.27 -13.14
N GLU A 328 -18.95 13.36 -13.59
CA GLU A 328 -19.06 13.67 -15.01
C GLU A 328 -18.87 15.18 -15.24
N ALA A 329 -18.25 15.55 -16.35
CA ALA A 329 -18.00 16.93 -16.73
C ALA A 329 -17.36 17.79 -15.60
N GLY A 330 -16.49 17.18 -14.81
CA GLY A 330 -15.81 17.85 -13.68
C GLY A 330 -16.71 18.11 -12.46
N GLN A 331 -17.92 17.55 -12.43
CA GLN A 331 -18.87 17.69 -11.32
C GLN A 331 -19.17 16.35 -10.67
N THR A 332 -19.41 16.37 -9.35
CA THR A 332 -19.97 15.26 -8.60
C THR A 332 -21.45 15.50 -8.40
N THR A 333 -22.29 14.59 -8.85
CA THR A 333 -23.76 14.69 -8.68
C THR A 333 -24.30 13.52 -7.86
N LEU A 334 -25.38 13.78 -7.11
CA LEU A 334 -26.19 12.79 -6.43
C LEU A 334 -27.54 12.71 -7.17
N GLY A 335 -27.72 11.71 -8.02
CA GLY A 335 -28.81 11.75 -8.97
C GLY A 335 -28.71 13.01 -9.86
N PRO A 336 -29.77 13.81 -9.97
CA PRO A 336 -29.77 15.03 -10.78
C PRO A 336 -29.12 16.25 -10.08
N VAL A 337 -28.74 16.14 -8.80
CA VAL A 337 -28.29 17.28 -7.99
C VAL A 337 -26.78 17.38 -8.00
N ALA A 338 -26.24 18.49 -8.48
CA ALA A 338 -24.81 18.79 -8.41
C ALA A 338 -24.40 19.16 -6.97
N LEU A 339 -23.46 18.41 -6.39
CA LEU A 339 -22.98 18.59 -5.02
C LEU A 339 -21.70 19.45 -4.97
N ALA A 340 -20.72 19.09 -5.77
CA ALA A 340 -19.37 19.67 -5.72
C ALA A 340 -18.63 19.40 -7.03
N PRO A 341 -17.51 20.11 -7.30
CA PRO A 341 -16.57 19.69 -8.34
C PRO A 341 -16.05 18.28 -8.08
N SER A 342 -15.84 17.50 -9.15
CA SER A 342 -15.21 16.16 -9.05
C SER A 342 -13.82 16.28 -8.43
N PRO A 343 -13.44 15.33 -7.54
CA PRO A 343 -12.13 15.32 -6.92
C PRO A 343 -11.01 15.29 -7.97
N LYS A 344 -9.96 16.05 -7.72
CA LYS A 344 -8.74 16.01 -8.51
C LYS A 344 -7.86 14.88 -8.04
N VAL A 345 -7.39 14.05 -8.96
CA VAL A 345 -6.42 12.98 -8.74
C VAL A 345 -5.00 13.52 -8.91
N TYR A 346 -4.84 14.50 -9.80
CA TYR A 346 -3.61 15.28 -9.97
C TYR A 346 -3.94 16.68 -10.50
N ASP A 347 -3.06 17.65 -10.24
CA ASP A 347 -3.13 18.99 -10.85
C ASP A 347 -2.40 19.00 -12.19
N ARG A 348 -3.02 19.64 -13.22
CA ARG A 348 -2.30 19.97 -14.45
C ARG A 348 -1.18 20.96 -14.10
N ARG A 349 0.01 20.63 -14.52
CA ARG A 349 1.13 21.59 -14.54
C ARG A 349 0.99 22.52 -15.72
#